data_dcfdb7b8fa4b7bfafa466041cb1757f7
#
_entry.id   dcfdb7b8fa4b7bfafa466041cb1757f7
#
_cell.length_a   1.000
_cell.length_b   1.000
_cell.length_c   1.000
_cell.angle_alpha   90.00
_cell.angle_beta   90.00
_cell.angle_gamma   90.00
#
_symmetry.space_group_name_H-M   'P 1'
#
loop_
_entity.id
_entity.type
_entity.pdbx_description
1 polymer ?
#
loop_
_entity_poly.entity_id
_entity_poly.type
_entity_poly.pdbx_seq_one_letter_code
_entity_poly.pdbx_strand_id
1 'polypeptide(L)'
;MNHPQFNREIVEIRDDRIHGASELARRCLAILAEAAKTLPAADCDEFRQRLLTLAAELAVIRPSMAPIGNLLRRWQERIGTANGDLELLRRLAAEHATALIALSRQAVT
;
A
#
# COMPACT_ATOMS: atom_id res chain seq x y z
N MET A 1 15.18 3.44 -0.61
CA MET A 1 15.15 1.97 -0.62
C MET A 1 14.68 1.48 -1.99
N ASN A 2 15.20 0.35 -2.42
CA ASN A 2 14.95 -0.13 -3.77
C ASN A 2 13.89 -1.24 -3.77
N HIS A 3 12.85 -1.07 -4.59
CA HIS A 3 11.81 -2.06 -4.78
C HIS A 3 11.69 -2.35 -6.28
N PRO A 4 12.65 -3.10 -6.85
CA PRO A 4 12.73 -3.25 -8.31
C PRO A 4 11.45 -3.75 -8.96
N GLN A 5 10.74 -4.64 -8.29
CA GLN A 5 9.51 -5.22 -8.84
C GLN A 5 8.36 -4.22 -8.92
N PHE A 6 8.45 -3.09 -8.21
CA PHE A 6 7.40 -2.08 -8.21
C PHE A 6 7.87 -0.72 -8.72
N ASN A 7 9.15 -0.59 -9.07
CA ASN A 7 9.70 0.70 -9.48
C ASN A 7 8.94 1.32 -10.64
N ARG A 8 8.55 0.51 -11.61
CA ARG A 8 7.84 1.00 -12.77
C ARG A 8 6.50 1.61 -12.39
N GLU A 9 5.72 0.91 -11.58
CA GLU A 9 4.42 1.41 -11.13
C GLU A 9 4.56 2.64 -10.27
N ILE A 10 5.59 2.66 -9.41
CA ILE A 10 5.85 3.81 -8.56
C ILE A 10 6.15 5.06 -9.39
N VAL A 11 6.99 4.91 -10.40
CA VAL A 11 7.32 6.02 -11.29
C VAL A 11 6.09 6.48 -12.06
N GLU A 12 5.27 5.56 -12.52
CA GLU A 12 4.04 5.90 -13.23
C GLU A 12 3.09 6.72 -12.33
N ILE A 13 2.95 6.35 -11.07
CA ILE A 13 2.12 7.10 -10.12
C ILE A 13 2.71 8.49 -9.88
N ARG A 14 4.02 8.54 -9.65
CA ARG A 14 4.69 9.81 -9.38
C ARG A 14 4.51 10.82 -10.50
N ASP A 15 4.59 10.35 -11.73
CA ASP A 15 4.60 11.21 -12.91
C ASP A 15 3.23 11.34 -13.60
N ASP A 16 2.21 10.68 -13.07
CA ASP A 16 0.88 10.68 -13.67
C ASP A 16 0.27 12.09 -13.66
N ARG A 17 -0.28 12.50 -14.80
CA ARG A 17 -0.92 13.81 -14.99
C ARG A 17 -2.38 13.67 -15.41
N ILE A 18 -2.87 12.44 -15.50
CA ILE A 18 -4.19 12.16 -16.05
C ILE A 18 -5.20 11.81 -14.95
N HIS A 19 -4.78 10.98 -13.99
CA HIS A 19 -5.67 10.44 -12.98
C HIS A 19 -5.72 11.32 -11.74
N GLY A 20 -6.89 11.30 -11.07
CA GLY A 20 -7.07 12.03 -9.83
C GLY A 20 -6.49 11.30 -8.63
N ALA A 21 -6.53 11.96 -7.48
CA ALA A 21 -5.93 11.45 -6.25
C ALA A 21 -6.53 10.12 -5.80
N SER A 22 -7.84 9.94 -5.95
CA SER A 22 -8.49 8.68 -5.54
C SER A 22 -8.01 7.50 -6.37
N GLU A 23 -7.86 7.68 -7.68
CA GLU A 23 -7.36 6.63 -8.55
C GLU A 23 -5.91 6.27 -8.21
N LEU A 24 -5.08 7.28 -7.98
CA LEU A 24 -3.68 7.05 -7.63
C LEU A 24 -3.55 6.39 -6.27
N ALA A 25 -4.41 6.74 -5.32
CA ALA A 25 -4.43 6.09 -4.01
C ALA A 25 -4.76 4.59 -4.15
N ARG A 26 -5.74 4.27 -5.00
CA ARG A 26 -6.08 2.85 -5.25
C ARG A 26 -4.93 2.10 -5.90
N ARG A 27 -4.17 2.75 -6.78
CA ARG A 27 -2.99 2.13 -7.38
C ARG A 27 -1.91 1.86 -6.34
N CYS A 28 -1.72 2.77 -5.39
CA CYS A 28 -0.78 2.55 -4.29
C CYS A 28 -1.20 1.35 -3.45
N LEU A 29 -2.50 1.26 -3.13
CA LEU A 29 -3.01 0.12 -2.36
C LEU A 29 -2.85 -1.19 -3.14
N ALA A 30 -3.01 -1.17 -4.47
CA ALA A 30 -2.80 -2.35 -5.29
C ALA A 30 -1.35 -2.82 -5.24
N ILE A 31 -0.40 -1.88 -5.22
CA ILE A 31 1.01 -2.22 -5.04
C ILE A 31 1.22 -2.92 -3.69
N LEU A 32 0.61 -2.38 -2.63
CA LEU A 32 0.73 -2.97 -1.30
C LEU A 32 0.10 -4.36 -1.23
N ALA A 33 -1.04 -4.55 -1.91
CA ALA A 33 -1.66 -5.87 -1.96
C ALA A 33 -0.75 -6.90 -2.63
N GLU A 34 -0.11 -6.51 -3.73
CA GLU A 34 0.81 -7.40 -4.43
C GLU A 34 2.07 -7.65 -3.59
N ALA A 35 2.60 -6.59 -2.96
CA ALA A 35 3.76 -6.72 -2.09
C ALA A 35 3.47 -7.67 -0.92
N ALA A 36 2.26 -7.62 -0.38
CA ALA A 36 1.88 -8.51 0.72
C ALA A 36 1.94 -9.98 0.32
N LYS A 37 1.77 -10.28 -0.94
CA LYS A 37 1.85 -11.65 -1.45
C LYS A 37 3.26 -12.08 -1.82
N THR A 38 4.09 -11.15 -2.27
CA THR A 38 5.35 -11.47 -2.96
C THR A 38 6.61 -11.04 -2.24
N LEU A 39 6.56 -10.09 -1.30
CA LEU A 39 7.77 -9.64 -0.62
C LEU A 39 8.37 -10.74 0.24
N PRO A 40 9.65 -11.06 0.05
CA PRO A 40 10.31 -12.06 0.89
C PRO A 40 10.53 -11.50 2.30
N ALA A 41 10.41 -12.38 3.28
CA ALA A 41 10.69 -12.03 4.67
C ALA A 41 10.97 -13.29 5.47
N ALA A 42 11.89 -13.18 6.42
CA ALA A 42 12.26 -14.31 7.26
C ALA A 42 11.22 -14.55 8.37
N ASP A 43 10.59 -13.47 8.85
CA ASP A 43 9.62 -13.56 9.94
C ASP A 43 8.60 -12.41 9.85
N CYS A 44 7.65 -12.41 10.77
CA CYS A 44 6.59 -11.40 10.80
C CYS A 44 7.11 -9.98 10.98
N ASP A 45 8.10 -9.81 11.83
CA ASP A 45 8.62 -8.47 12.12
C ASP A 45 9.30 -7.88 10.90
N GLU A 46 10.11 -8.67 10.20
CA GLU A 46 10.75 -8.21 8.98
C GLU A 46 9.71 -7.89 7.91
N PHE A 47 8.72 -8.76 7.76
CA PHE A 47 7.66 -8.57 6.78
C PHE A 47 6.90 -7.27 7.04
N ARG A 48 6.48 -7.07 8.30
CA ARG A 48 5.77 -5.85 8.68
C ARG A 48 6.62 -4.62 8.40
N GLN A 49 7.87 -4.66 8.78
CA GLN A 49 8.77 -3.53 8.59
C GLN A 49 8.94 -3.19 7.12
N ARG A 50 9.13 -4.20 6.27
CA ARG A 50 9.29 -3.98 4.84
C ARG A 50 8.02 -3.38 4.22
N LEU A 51 6.85 -3.90 4.60
CA LEU A 51 5.59 -3.37 4.09
C LEU A 51 5.34 -1.94 4.55
N LEU A 52 5.59 -1.65 5.82
CA LEU A 52 5.37 -0.31 6.34
C LEU A 52 6.34 0.69 5.70
N THR A 53 7.57 0.27 5.44
CA THR A 53 8.53 1.11 4.74
C THR A 53 8.06 1.43 3.32
N LEU A 54 7.57 0.43 2.61
CA LEU A 54 7.04 0.65 1.26
C LEU A 54 5.84 1.59 1.30
N ALA A 55 4.93 1.41 2.25
CA ALA A 55 3.77 2.27 2.38
C ALA A 55 4.16 3.71 2.67
N ALA A 56 5.17 3.91 3.53
CA ALA A 56 5.66 5.24 3.84
C ALA A 56 6.25 5.93 2.60
N GLU A 57 6.97 5.18 1.78
CA GLU A 57 7.51 5.72 0.52
C GLU A 57 6.39 6.11 -0.43
N LEU A 58 5.37 5.25 -0.57
CA LEU A 58 4.23 5.53 -1.43
C LEU A 58 3.44 6.75 -0.95
N ALA A 59 3.34 6.93 0.35
CA ALA A 59 2.56 8.03 0.93
C ALA A 59 3.15 9.40 0.59
N VAL A 60 4.45 9.48 0.32
CA VAL A 60 5.11 10.75 0.03
C VAL A 60 5.44 10.97 -1.45
N ILE A 61 5.06 10.05 -2.33
CA ILE A 61 5.31 10.21 -3.77
C ILE A 61 4.60 11.45 -4.32
N ARG A 62 3.37 11.69 -3.89
CA ARG A 62 2.55 12.82 -4.31
C ARG A 62 2.05 13.56 -3.07
N PRO A 63 2.92 14.30 -2.38
CA PRO A 63 2.54 14.92 -1.10
C PRO A 63 1.37 15.90 -1.17
N SER A 64 1.12 16.47 -2.35
CA SER A 64 0.00 17.38 -2.54
C SER A 64 -1.36 16.66 -2.65
N MET A 65 -1.36 15.34 -2.72
CA MET A 65 -2.59 14.54 -2.84
C MET A 65 -2.93 13.88 -1.52
N ALA A 66 -3.65 14.60 -0.66
CA ALA A 66 -4.01 14.13 0.68
C ALA A 66 -4.73 12.78 0.70
N PRO A 67 -5.64 12.46 -0.23
CA PRO A 67 -6.31 11.14 -0.21
C PRO A 67 -5.36 9.95 -0.24
N ILE A 68 -4.22 10.09 -0.94
CA ILE A 68 -3.22 9.02 -0.98
C ILE A 68 -2.70 8.74 0.42
N GLY A 69 -2.22 9.79 1.10
CA GLY A 69 -1.70 9.65 2.46
C GLY A 69 -2.74 9.14 3.44
N ASN A 70 -3.98 9.62 3.33
CA ASN A 70 -5.04 9.23 4.25
C ASN A 70 -5.37 7.74 4.14
N LEU A 71 -5.51 7.21 2.93
CA LEU A 71 -5.82 5.80 2.73
C LEU A 71 -4.64 4.91 3.16
N LEU A 72 -3.42 5.32 2.82
CA LEU A 72 -2.25 4.54 3.21
C LEU A 72 -2.06 4.53 4.71
N ARG A 73 -2.38 5.64 5.39
CA ARG A 73 -2.30 5.68 6.87
C ARG A 73 -3.27 4.68 7.49
N ARG A 74 -4.48 4.57 6.98
CA ARG A 74 -5.46 3.61 7.49
C ARG A 74 -4.93 2.19 7.35
N TRP A 75 -4.33 1.87 6.20
CA TRP A 75 -3.72 0.55 5.99
C TRP A 75 -2.54 0.33 6.94
N GLN A 76 -1.68 1.34 7.08
CA GLN A 76 -0.51 1.26 7.96
C GLN A 76 -0.89 1.01 9.42
N GLU A 77 -1.92 1.69 9.89
CA GLU A 77 -2.38 1.52 11.28
C GLU A 77 -2.85 0.09 11.51
N ARG A 78 -3.58 -0.47 10.56
CA ARG A 78 -4.07 -1.84 10.67
C ARG A 78 -2.92 -2.84 10.68
N ILE A 79 -1.96 -2.68 9.80
CA ILE A 79 -0.84 -3.61 9.70
C ILE A 79 0.11 -3.45 10.88
N GLY A 80 0.29 -2.23 11.36
CA GLY A 80 1.18 -1.97 12.50
C GLY A 80 0.73 -2.60 13.79
N THR A 81 -0.58 -2.84 13.94
CA THR A 81 -1.14 -3.44 15.16
C THR A 81 -1.58 -4.89 15.00
N ALA A 82 -1.48 -5.43 13.79
CA ALA A 82 -1.93 -6.79 13.53
C ALA A 82 -1.01 -7.81 14.18
N ASN A 83 -1.61 -8.88 14.71
CA ASN A 83 -0.88 -10.00 15.31
C ASN A 83 -1.14 -11.27 14.52
N GLY A 84 -0.22 -12.25 14.65
CA GLY A 84 -0.36 -13.53 13.99
C GLY A 84 0.94 -13.95 13.35
N ASP A 85 0.93 -15.11 12.70
CA ASP A 85 2.11 -15.59 12.01
C ASP A 85 2.26 -14.90 10.65
N LEU A 86 3.36 -15.20 9.97
CA LEU A 86 3.68 -14.56 8.70
C LEU A 86 2.60 -14.79 7.65
N GLU A 87 2.08 -16.02 7.56
CA GLU A 87 1.06 -16.34 6.57
C GLU A 87 -0.23 -15.54 6.82
N LEU A 88 -0.64 -15.46 8.07
CA LEU A 88 -1.83 -14.71 8.45
C LEU A 88 -1.64 -13.22 8.18
N LEU A 89 -0.45 -12.70 8.50
CA LEU A 89 -0.16 -11.29 8.27
C LEU A 89 -0.15 -10.94 6.78
N ARG A 90 0.39 -11.83 5.95
CA ARG A 90 0.35 -11.64 4.49
C ARG A 90 -1.08 -11.54 3.99
N ARG A 91 -1.93 -12.45 4.44
CA ARG A 91 -3.34 -12.48 4.04
C ARG A 91 -4.05 -11.21 4.49
N LEU A 92 -3.86 -10.83 5.74
CA LEU A 92 -4.51 -9.65 6.30
C LEU A 92 -4.10 -8.39 5.54
N ALA A 93 -2.80 -8.24 5.25
CA ALA A 93 -2.30 -7.08 4.54
C ALA A 93 -2.90 -6.97 3.14
N ALA A 94 -2.96 -8.08 2.41
CA ALA A 94 -3.52 -8.08 1.08
C ALA A 94 -5.03 -7.82 1.10
N GLU A 95 -5.74 -8.46 2.01
CA GLU A 95 -7.20 -8.30 2.11
C GLU A 95 -7.59 -6.88 2.53
N HIS A 96 -6.85 -6.31 3.46
CA HIS A 96 -7.16 -4.96 3.91
C HIS A 96 -6.91 -3.93 2.80
N ALA A 97 -5.84 -4.08 2.04
CA ALA A 97 -5.59 -3.19 0.91
C ALA A 97 -6.72 -3.30 -0.12
N THR A 98 -7.15 -4.52 -0.43
CA THR A 98 -8.25 -4.74 -1.36
C THR A 98 -9.57 -4.14 -0.84
N ALA A 99 -9.83 -4.28 0.47
CA ALA A 99 -11.02 -3.72 1.07
C ALA A 99 -11.03 -2.20 1.00
N LEU A 100 -9.89 -1.56 1.23
CA LEU A 100 -9.79 -0.11 1.14
C LEU A 100 -9.99 0.39 -0.30
N ILE A 101 -9.51 -0.37 -1.28
CA ILE A 101 -9.74 -0.05 -2.69
C ILE A 101 -11.24 -0.04 -2.98
N ALA A 102 -11.94 -1.07 -2.52
CA ALA A 102 -13.38 -1.18 -2.74
C ALA A 102 -14.14 -0.03 -2.07
N LEU A 103 -13.77 0.30 -0.83
CA LEU A 103 -14.39 1.41 -0.11
C LEU A 103 -14.15 2.73 -0.83
N SER A 104 -12.95 2.94 -1.35
CA SER A 104 -12.60 4.15 -2.08
C SER A 104 -13.47 4.30 -3.33
N ARG A 105 -13.73 3.20 -4.04
CA ARG A 105 -14.58 3.23 -5.23
C ARG A 105 -16.02 3.59 -4.89
N GLN A 106 -16.54 3.09 -3.78
CA GLN A 106 -17.89 3.39 -3.34
C GLN A 106 -18.03 4.86 -2.94
N ALA A 107 -17.01 5.43 -2.34
CA ALA A 107 -17.05 6.79 -1.86
C ALA A 107 -17.06 7.82 -3.00
N VAL A 108 -16.67 7.42 -4.20
CA VAL A 108 -16.56 8.33 -5.34
C VAL A 108 -17.87 8.51 -6.09
N THR A 109 -18.89 7.70 -5.83
CA THR A 109 -20.18 7.78 -6.53
C THR A 109 -21.07 8.96 -6.13
#